data_e539d2660b2f4d5eaf8d267dd9f48f0e
#
_entry.id   e539d2660b2f4d5eaf8d267dd9f48f0e
#
_cell.length_a   1.000
_cell.length_b   1.000
_cell.length_c   1.000
_cell.angle_alpha   90.00
_cell.angle_beta   90.00
_cell.angle_gamma   90.00
#
_symmetry.space_group_name_H-M   'P 1'
#
loop_
_entity.id
_entity.type
_entity.pdbx_description
1 polymer ?
#
loop_
_entity_poly.entity_id
_entity_poly.type
_entity_poly.pdbx_seq_one_letter_code
_entity_poly.pdbx_strand_id
1 'polypeptide(L)'
;MTPVRWHHGIPILRPLLDWSAAELVGICNEMGCDFETDPSNNDYRFERVRTRRQLALMREAGIPMVANLNRLAGLANRLCRCVDSALRHHLILPSLHPHGYMSFDLADYENLPDDLWRRLIARAMVSVAGEGYPPANAAFIRLRTSLRPGTAVTLGGWRSVRPGKAGEWGIVPELGRYPAILMI
;
A
#
# COMPACT_ATOMS: atom_id res chain seq x y z
N MET A 1 4.50 -9.13 0.40
CA MET A 1 4.99 -8.40 -0.80
C MET A 1 4.03 -8.63 -1.94
N THR A 2 3.96 -7.70 -2.92
CA THR A 2 3.19 -7.87 -4.15
C THR A 2 4.13 -8.25 -5.30
N PRO A 3 3.68 -9.11 -6.25
CA PRO A 3 4.48 -9.50 -7.42
C PRO A 3 4.87 -8.31 -8.29
N VAL A 4 4.02 -7.29 -8.31
CA VAL A 4 4.24 -6.04 -9.05
C VAL A 4 4.08 -4.87 -8.11
N ARG A 5 4.98 -3.92 -8.18
CA ARG A 5 4.90 -2.63 -7.47
C ARG A 5 5.34 -1.52 -8.42
N TRP A 6 4.60 -0.44 -8.46
CA TRP A 6 5.00 0.76 -9.19
C TRP A 6 5.90 1.63 -8.32
N HIS A 7 6.94 2.20 -8.90
CA HIS A 7 7.86 3.14 -8.27
C HIS A 7 8.31 4.18 -9.31
N HIS A 8 7.97 5.44 -9.11
CA HIS A 8 8.22 6.55 -10.07
C HIS A 8 7.75 6.22 -11.51
N GLY A 9 6.54 5.66 -11.65
CA GLY A 9 6.00 5.27 -12.95
C GLY A 9 6.64 4.03 -13.57
N ILE A 10 7.62 3.39 -12.89
CA ILE A 10 8.32 2.19 -13.35
C ILE A 10 7.77 0.96 -12.61
N PRO A 11 7.32 -0.10 -13.31
CA PRO A 11 6.90 -1.32 -12.67
C PRO A 11 8.11 -2.12 -12.18
N ILE A 12 8.17 -2.37 -10.86
CA ILE A 12 9.12 -3.32 -10.26
C ILE A 12 8.45 -4.68 -10.24
N LEU A 13 8.98 -5.61 -11.03
CA LEU A 13 8.50 -6.99 -11.10
C LEU A 13 9.32 -7.88 -10.16
N ARG A 14 8.66 -8.83 -9.52
CA ARG A 14 9.29 -9.84 -8.65
C ARG A 14 8.86 -11.24 -9.09
N PRO A 15 9.41 -11.74 -10.22
CA PRO A 15 8.98 -13.01 -10.79
C PRO A 15 9.35 -14.22 -9.92
N LEU A 16 10.36 -14.09 -9.05
CA LEU A 16 10.87 -15.18 -8.20
C LEU A 16 10.24 -15.18 -6.79
N LEU A 17 9.16 -14.43 -6.57
CA LEU A 17 8.58 -14.28 -5.23
C LEU A 17 8.04 -15.59 -4.64
N ASP A 18 7.58 -16.49 -5.51
CA ASP A 18 6.98 -17.77 -5.11
C ASP A 18 8.03 -18.92 -5.03
N TRP A 19 9.28 -18.65 -5.39
CA TRP A 19 10.37 -19.61 -5.32
C TRP A 19 11.12 -19.52 -3.99
N SER A 20 11.45 -20.66 -3.42
CA SER A 20 12.35 -20.72 -2.28
C SER A 20 13.83 -20.59 -2.71
N ALA A 21 14.69 -20.15 -1.79
CA ALA A 21 16.12 -20.07 -2.08
C ALA A 21 16.72 -21.44 -2.45
N ALA A 22 16.24 -22.54 -1.84
CA ALA A 22 16.70 -23.88 -2.14
C ALA A 22 16.34 -24.32 -3.57
N GLU A 23 15.12 -24.00 -4.03
CA GLU A 23 14.70 -24.27 -5.41
C GLU A 23 15.53 -23.48 -6.42
N LEU A 24 15.81 -22.20 -6.14
CA LEU A 24 16.65 -21.37 -7.00
C LEU A 24 18.09 -21.90 -7.09
N VAL A 25 18.67 -22.33 -5.96
CA VAL A 25 19.99 -22.97 -5.92
C VAL A 25 19.97 -24.27 -6.72
N GLY A 26 18.91 -25.08 -6.61
CA GLY A 26 18.73 -26.29 -7.41
C GLY A 26 18.76 -26.01 -8.91
N ILE A 27 18.00 -25.02 -9.35
CA ILE A 27 17.93 -24.58 -10.76
C ILE A 27 19.31 -24.09 -11.23
N CYS A 28 20.01 -23.27 -10.46
CA CYS A 28 21.36 -22.82 -10.83
C CYS A 28 22.34 -24.01 -11.03
N ASN A 29 22.30 -24.99 -10.12
CA ASN A 29 23.12 -26.17 -10.22
C ASN A 29 22.80 -27.02 -11.48
N GLU A 30 21.52 -27.22 -11.78
CA GLU A 30 21.06 -27.94 -12.95
C GLU A 30 21.46 -27.24 -14.27
N MET A 31 21.43 -25.90 -14.25
CA MET A 31 21.81 -25.09 -15.42
C MET A 31 23.32 -24.85 -15.54
N GLY A 32 24.12 -25.28 -14.57
CA GLY A 32 25.56 -25.00 -14.52
C GLY A 32 25.87 -23.51 -14.34
N CYS A 33 24.99 -22.75 -13.73
CA CYS A 33 25.19 -21.34 -13.46
C CYS A 33 25.91 -21.15 -12.11
N ASP A 34 27.03 -20.44 -12.12
CA ASP A 34 27.72 -20.04 -10.90
C ASP A 34 26.92 -18.96 -10.18
N PHE A 35 26.88 -19.03 -8.85
CA PHE A 35 26.30 -17.99 -8.01
C PHE A 35 27.17 -17.72 -6.79
N GLU A 36 27.21 -16.46 -6.37
CA GLU A 36 27.94 -16.05 -5.17
C GLU A 36 27.06 -16.13 -3.94
N THR A 37 27.69 -16.50 -2.82
CA THR A 37 27.03 -16.46 -1.51
C THR A 37 27.53 -15.24 -0.75
N ASP A 38 26.67 -14.22 -0.61
CA ASP A 38 26.95 -13.02 0.18
C ASP A 38 27.10 -13.40 1.66
N PRO A 39 28.25 -13.12 2.29
CA PRO A 39 28.49 -13.39 3.71
C PRO A 39 27.44 -12.74 4.64
N SER A 40 26.86 -11.63 4.24
CA SER A 40 25.82 -10.93 5.00
C SER A 40 24.53 -11.76 5.19
N ASN A 41 24.34 -12.82 4.37
CA ASN A 41 23.20 -13.74 4.50
C ASN A 41 23.28 -14.58 5.80
N ASN A 42 24.44 -14.66 6.44
CA ASN A 42 24.66 -15.38 7.69
C ASN A 42 24.87 -14.43 8.88
N ASP A 43 24.81 -13.11 8.68
CA ASP A 43 25.05 -12.13 9.74
C ASP A 43 23.80 -11.92 10.60
N TYR A 44 23.87 -12.36 11.85
CA TYR A 44 22.79 -12.26 12.83
C TYR A 44 22.41 -10.84 13.25
N ARG A 45 23.20 -9.83 12.91
CA ARG A 45 22.83 -8.43 13.12
C ARG A 45 21.59 -8.06 12.33
N PHE A 46 21.35 -8.72 11.20
CA PHE A 46 20.16 -8.47 10.36
C PHE A 46 18.95 -9.27 10.85
N GLU A 47 17.84 -8.59 11.06
CA GLU A 47 16.57 -9.18 11.47
C GLU A 47 16.10 -10.29 10.50
N ARG A 48 16.29 -10.07 9.19
CA ARG A 48 15.94 -11.05 8.13
C ARG A 48 16.65 -12.39 8.34
N VAL A 49 17.89 -12.40 8.80
CA VAL A 49 18.67 -13.63 9.07
C VAL A 49 18.10 -14.35 10.28
N ARG A 50 17.83 -13.61 11.36
CA ARG A 50 17.20 -14.17 12.57
C ARG A 50 15.84 -14.79 12.26
N THR A 51 15.00 -14.07 11.49
CA THR A 51 13.66 -14.54 11.09
C THR A 51 13.74 -15.81 10.24
N ARG A 52 14.64 -15.86 9.25
CA ARG A 52 14.84 -17.07 8.41
C ARG A 52 15.22 -18.28 9.23
N ARG A 53 16.10 -18.11 10.23
CA ARG A 53 16.50 -19.20 11.13
C ARG A 53 15.32 -19.68 11.99
N GLN A 54 14.55 -18.77 12.56
CA GLN A 54 13.35 -19.13 13.33
C GLN A 54 12.35 -19.94 12.47
N LEU A 55 12.12 -19.51 11.24
CA LEU A 55 11.27 -20.23 10.29
C LEU A 55 11.83 -21.63 9.95
N ALA A 56 13.16 -21.77 9.84
CA ALA A 56 13.80 -23.07 9.62
C ALA A 56 13.57 -24.02 10.80
N LEU A 57 13.77 -23.55 12.04
CA LEU A 57 13.50 -24.33 13.26
C LEU A 57 12.02 -24.76 13.35
N MET A 58 11.10 -23.85 13.02
CA MET A 58 9.66 -24.19 12.98
C MET A 58 9.36 -25.29 11.94
N ARG A 59 10.00 -25.23 10.78
CA ARG A 59 9.86 -26.26 9.74
C ARG A 59 10.40 -27.62 10.21
N GLU A 60 11.57 -27.64 10.88
CA GLU A 60 12.15 -28.85 11.48
C GLU A 60 11.24 -29.44 12.56
N ALA A 61 10.56 -28.60 13.32
CA ALA A 61 9.53 -29.00 14.29
C ALA A 61 8.18 -29.42 13.64
N GLY A 62 8.10 -29.53 12.30
CA GLY A 62 6.88 -29.91 11.60
C GLY A 62 5.80 -28.83 11.52
N ILE A 63 6.12 -27.57 11.87
CA ILE A 63 5.19 -26.46 11.83
C ILE A 63 5.26 -25.78 10.45
N PRO A 64 4.25 -25.88 9.57
CA PRO A 64 4.29 -25.34 8.21
C PRO A 64 3.99 -23.81 8.20
N MET A 65 4.75 -23.03 8.98
CA MET A 65 4.50 -21.60 9.19
C MET A 65 4.52 -20.81 7.89
N VAL A 66 5.50 -21.05 7.02
CA VAL A 66 5.64 -20.32 5.75
C VAL A 66 4.45 -20.61 4.82
N ALA A 67 4.04 -21.88 4.70
CA ALA A 67 2.88 -22.27 3.90
C ALA A 67 1.59 -21.63 4.43
N ASN A 68 1.41 -21.60 5.75
CA ASN A 68 0.26 -20.97 6.40
C ASN A 68 0.23 -19.47 6.17
N LEU A 69 1.37 -18.78 6.31
CA LEU A 69 1.48 -17.34 6.05
C LEU A 69 1.22 -17.01 4.58
N ASN A 70 1.73 -17.80 3.64
CA ASN A 70 1.48 -17.62 2.22
C ASN A 70 0.00 -17.83 1.88
N ARG A 71 -0.66 -18.82 2.47
CA ARG A 71 -2.09 -19.04 2.30
C ARG A 71 -2.92 -17.88 2.84
N LEU A 72 -2.60 -17.36 4.02
CA LEU A 72 -3.25 -16.18 4.62
C LEU A 72 -3.02 -14.93 3.76
N ALA A 73 -1.81 -14.69 3.30
CA ALA A 73 -1.49 -13.58 2.41
C ALA A 73 -2.27 -13.67 1.10
N GLY A 74 -2.37 -14.86 0.51
CA GLY A 74 -3.16 -15.12 -0.69
C GLY A 74 -4.65 -14.83 -0.49
N LEU A 75 -5.22 -15.27 0.65
CA LEU A 75 -6.60 -14.98 1.00
C LEU A 75 -6.82 -13.47 1.20
N ALA A 76 -5.97 -12.82 1.97
CA ALA A 76 -6.04 -11.38 2.20
C ALA A 76 -5.97 -10.59 0.88
N ASN A 77 -5.07 -10.97 -0.04
CA ASN A 77 -4.97 -10.34 -1.35
C ASN A 77 -6.24 -10.54 -2.20
N ARG A 78 -6.88 -11.71 -2.15
CA ARG A 78 -8.16 -11.93 -2.85
C ARG A 78 -9.26 -11.06 -2.27
N LEU A 79 -9.42 -11.02 -0.94
CA LEU A 79 -10.39 -10.16 -0.26
C LEU A 79 -10.17 -8.69 -0.58
N CYS A 80 -8.91 -8.24 -0.57
CA CYS A 80 -8.57 -6.89 -0.97
C CYS A 80 -9.03 -6.56 -2.40
N ARG A 81 -8.80 -7.46 -3.36
CA ARG A 81 -9.26 -7.27 -4.75
C ARG A 81 -10.78 -7.25 -4.88
N CYS A 82 -11.47 -8.11 -4.14
CA CYS A 82 -12.95 -8.10 -4.11
C CYS A 82 -13.48 -6.76 -3.60
N VAL A 83 -12.93 -6.27 -2.48
CA VAL A 83 -13.30 -4.96 -1.92
C VAL A 83 -12.99 -3.84 -2.91
N ASP A 84 -11.82 -3.85 -3.56
CA ASP A 84 -11.44 -2.83 -4.54
C ASP A 84 -12.36 -2.85 -5.77
N SER A 85 -12.80 -4.03 -6.20
CA SER A 85 -13.75 -4.16 -7.29
C SER A 85 -15.12 -3.61 -6.90
N ALA A 86 -15.62 -3.97 -5.71
CA ALA A 86 -16.88 -3.46 -5.18
C ALA A 86 -16.85 -1.92 -5.04
N LEU A 87 -15.77 -1.36 -4.50
CA LEU A 87 -15.60 0.09 -4.38
C LEU A 87 -15.67 0.81 -5.74
N ARG A 88 -15.10 0.21 -6.79
CA ARG A 88 -15.15 0.81 -8.15
C ARG A 88 -16.52 0.78 -8.79
N HIS A 89 -17.31 -0.23 -8.49
CA HIS A 89 -18.60 -0.45 -9.17
C HIS A 89 -19.81 0.12 -8.42
N HIS A 90 -19.71 0.32 -7.12
CA HIS A 90 -20.86 0.62 -6.27
C HIS A 90 -20.76 1.93 -5.49
N LEU A 91 -19.63 2.62 -5.54
CA LEU A 91 -19.44 3.86 -4.81
C LEU A 91 -19.14 5.04 -5.74
N ILE A 92 -19.64 6.19 -5.34
CA ILE A 92 -19.22 7.48 -5.90
C ILE A 92 -17.73 7.65 -5.53
N LEU A 93 -16.90 7.72 -6.56
CA LEU A 93 -15.46 7.94 -6.35
C LEU A 93 -15.17 9.43 -6.15
N PRO A 94 -14.17 9.79 -5.33
CA PRO A 94 -13.70 11.17 -5.29
C PRO A 94 -13.35 11.66 -6.69
N SER A 95 -13.72 12.89 -7.01
CA SER A 95 -13.33 13.52 -8.27
C SER A 95 -11.86 13.87 -8.24
N LEU A 96 -11.11 13.38 -9.22
CA LEU A 96 -9.69 13.69 -9.38
C LEU A 96 -9.57 14.85 -10.38
N HIS A 97 -8.92 15.91 -9.94
CA HIS A 97 -8.76 17.12 -10.75
C HIS A 97 -7.38 17.16 -11.42
N PRO A 98 -7.28 17.66 -12.68
CA PRO A 98 -6.02 17.76 -13.39
C PRO A 98 -4.96 18.61 -12.64
N HIS A 99 -5.41 19.52 -11.78
CA HIS A 99 -4.54 20.35 -10.95
C HIS A 99 -3.95 19.63 -9.72
N GLY A 100 -4.06 18.29 -9.64
CA GLY A 100 -3.39 17.50 -8.62
C GLY A 100 -4.09 17.53 -7.24
N TYR A 101 -5.39 17.69 -7.21
CA TYR A 101 -6.18 17.54 -6.00
C TYR A 101 -7.39 16.64 -6.23
N MET A 102 -8.02 16.18 -5.16
CA MET A 102 -9.29 15.47 -5.22
C MET A 102 -10.36 16.20 -4.44
N SER A 103 -11.61 16.06 -4.88
CA SER A 103 -12.79 16.54 -4.14
C SER A 103 -13.84 15.44 -3.97
N PHE A 104 -14.65 15.56 -2.92
CA PHE A 104 -15.75 14.65 -2.62
C PHE A 104 -16.78 15.35 -1.71
N ASP A 105 -18.04 14.91 -1.80
CA ASP A 105 -19.05 15.30 -0.83
C ASP A 105 -18.99 14.34 0.37
N LEU A 106 -18.92 14.89 1.59
CA LEU A 106 -18.87 14.08 2.80
C LEU A 106 -20.13 13.24 2.99
N ALA A 107 -21.30 13.73 2.55
CA ALA A 107 -22.57 13.04 2.66
C ALA A 107 -22.57 11.70 1.91
N ASP A 108 -21.90 11.63 0.77
CA ASP A 108 -21.80 10.40 -0.03
C ASP A 108 -21.09 9.26 0.71
N TYR A 109 -20.31 9.59 1.72
CA TYR A 109 -19.47 8.64 2.47
C TYR A 109 -19.84 8.53 3.95
N GLU A 110 -20.91 9.17 4.40
CA GLU A 110 -21.26 9.23 5.81
C GLU A 110 -21.49 7.84 6.42
N ASN A 111 -22.20 6.99 5.68
CA ASN A 111 -22.53 5.63 6.09
C ASN A 111 -21.47 4.59 5.74
N LEU A 112 -20.36 4.99 5.13
CA LEU A 112 -19.31 4.06 4.74
C LEU A 112 -18.51 3.63 5.98
N PRO A 113 -18.28 2.32 6.21
CA PRO A 113 -17.37 1.86 7.26
C PRO A 113 -15.98 2.51 7.16
N ASP A 114 -15.35 2.77 8.31
CA ASP A 114 -14.07 3.49 8.38
C ASP A 114 -12.97 2.85 7.51
N ASP A 115 -12.89 1.54 7.47
CA ASP A 115 -11.89 0.82 6.66
C ASP A 115 -12.11 1.01 5.16
N LEU A 116 -13.35 1.04 4.70
CA LEU A 116 -13.69 1.26 3.30
C LEU A 116 -13.44 2.72 2.90
N TRP A 117 -13.86 3.67 3.76
CA TRP A 117 -13.60 5.09 3.57
C TRP A 117 -12.09 5.37 3.49
N ARG A 118 -11.32 4.85 4.45
CA ARG A 118 -9.85 4.95 4.45
C ARG A 118 -9.24 4.42 3.17
N ARG A 119 -9.68 3.24 2.73
CA ARG A 119 -9.16 2.59 1.52
C ARG A 119 -9.44 3.41 0.27
N LEU A 120 -10.65 3.97 0.18
CA LEU A 120 -11.07 4.82 -0.93
C LEU A 120 -10.22 6.09 -1.02
N ILE A 121 -10.13 6.83 0.09
CA ILE A 121 -9.36 8.07 0.16
C ILE A 121 -7.87 7.83 -0.05
N ALA A 122 -7.30 6.77 0.55
CA ALA A 122 -5.89 6.42 0.35
C ALA A 122 -5.57 6.14 -1.12
N ARG A 123 -6.47 5.48 -1.84
CA ARG A 123 -6.30 5.22 -3.29
C ARG A 123 -6.38 6.49 -4.11
N ALA A 124 -7.35 7.35 -3.81
CA ALA A 124 -7.48 8.63 -4.48
C ALA A 124 -6.24 9.52 -4.26
N MET A 125 -5.72 9.55 -3.02
CA MET A 125 -4.45 10.23 -2.70
C MET A 125 -3.28 9.71 -3.54
N VAL A 126 -3.09 8.40 -3.61
CA VAL A 126 -2.03 7.79 -4.42
C VAL A 126 -2.20 8.10 -5.91
N SER A 127 -3.44 8.12 -6.42
CA SER A 127 -3.72 8.45 -7.83
C SER A 127 -3.37 9.90 -8.16
N VAL A 128 -3.54 10.82 -7.21
CA VAL A 128 -3.18 12.25 -7.38
C VAL A 128 -1.67 12.47 -7.23
N ALA A 129 -1.05 11.83 -6.23
CA ALA A 129 0.38 12.02 -5.96
C ALA A 129 1.29 11.28 -6.95
N GLY A 130 0.74 10.33 -7.70
CA GLY A 130 1.53 9.44 -8.55
C GLY A 130 2.37 8.44 -7.76
N GLU A 131 2.66 8.69 -6.49
CA GLU A 131 3.51 7.87 -5.62
C GLU A 131 3.37 8.16 -4.14
N GLY A 132 3.84 7.22 -3.34
CA GLY A 132 3.95 7.34 -1.90
C GLY A 132 3.21 6.23 -1.15
N TYR A 133 3.52 6.11 0.13
CA TYR A 133 2.71 5.32 1.05
C TYR A 133 1.57 6.19 1.55
N PRO A 134 0.34 5.66 1.56
CA PRO A 134 -0.76 6.36 2.19
C PRO A 134 -0.42 6.61 3.67
N PRO A 135 -0.96 7.68 4.26
CA PRO A 135 -0.78 7.98 5.68
C PRO A 135 -1.18 6.81 6.59
N ALA A 136 -0.66 6.78 7.82
CA ALA A 136 -1.00 5.75 8.81
C ALA A 136 -2.52 5.75 9.14
N ASN A 137 -3.06 4.60 9.51
CA ASN A 137 -4.50 4.42 9.78
C ASN A 137 -5.07 5.46 10.75
N ALA A 138 -4.38 5.75 11.86
CA ALA A 138 -4.80 6.74 12.85
C ALA A 138 -4.98 8.15 12.26
N ALA A 139 -4.24 8.45 11.21
CA ALA A 139 -4.33 9.73 10.53
C ALA A 139 -5.64 9.85 9.72
N PHE A 140 -6.09 8.77 9.07
CA PHE A 140 -7.37 8.74 8.35
C PHE A 140 -8.58 8.87 9.30
N ILE A 141 -8.53 8.25 10.47
CA ILE A 141 -9.57 8.39 11.50
C ILE A 141 -9.68 9.84 11.93
N ARG A 142 -8.54 10.49 12.23
CA ARG A 142 -8.51 11.92 12.58
C ARG A 142 -9.04 12.80 11.44
N LEU A 143 -8.67 12.53 10.20
CA LEU A 143 -9.20 13.25 9.05
C LEU A 143 -10.72 13.17 9.01
N ARG A 144 -11.30 11.98 9.02
CA ARG A 144 -12.75 11.77 8.96
C ARG A 144 -13.50 12.49 10.11
N THR A 145 -12.97 12.36 11.34
CA THR A 145 -13.54 13.00 12.51
C THR A 145 -13.49 14.53 12.42
N SER A 146 -12.44 15.10 11.85
CA SER A 146 -12.28 16.56 11.73
C SER A 146 -13.08 17.16 10.57
N LEU A 147 -13.35 16.40 9.52
CA LEU A 147 -14.18 16.87 8.40
C LEU A 147 -15.62 17.12 8.82
N ARG A 148 -16.19 16.32 9.72
CA ARG A 148 -17.58 16.46 10.22
C ARG A 148 -17.87 17.83 10.82
N PRO A 149 -17.09 18.34 11.80
CA PRO A 149 -17.30 19.70 12.34
C PRO A 149 -16.79 20.81 11.40
N GLY A 150 -16.23 20.47 10.26
CA GLY A 150 -15.76 21.45 9.29
C GLY A 150 -14.35 21.98 9.53
N THR A 151 -13.53 21.25 10.27
CA THR A 151 -12.15 21.65 10.59
C THR A 151 -11.17 21.15 9.53
N ALA A 152 -10.36 22.05 8.97
CA ALA A 152 -9.28 21.68 8.07
C ALA A 152 -8.18 20.93 8.83
N VAL A 153 -7.63 19.88 8.23
CA VAL A 153 -6.60 19.00 8.83
C VAL A 153 -5.47 18.76 7.85
N THR A 154 -4.27 18.71 8.37
CA THR A 154 -3.08 18.24 7.65
C THR A 154 -2.82 16.77 7.97
N LEU A 155 -2.51 15.98 6.94
CA LEU A 155 -2.40 14.54 7.01
C LEU A 155 -1.25 14.03 6.14
N GLY A 156 -0.07 13.78 6.74
CA GLY A 156 1.04 13.10 6.07
C GLY A 156 1.48 13.70 4.74
N GLY A 157 1.47 15.05 4.62
CA GLY A 157 1.81 15.76 3.40
C GLY A 157 0.60 16.14 2.54
N TRP A 158 -0.61 15.97 3.09
CA TRP A 158 -1.87 16.36 2.48
C TRP A 158 -2.64 17.29 3.40
N ARG A 159 -3.41 18.19 2.83
CA ARG A 159 -4.25 19.15 3.56
C ARG A 159 -5.69 19.05 3.07
N SER A 160 -6.64 18.98 4.00
CA SER A 160 -8.05 19.12 3.67
C SER A 160 -8.40 20.62 3.51
N VAL A 161 -9.21 20.92 2.52
CA VAL A 161 -9.67 22.27 2.20
C VAL A 161 -11.17 22.24 1.87
N ARG A 162 -11.86 23.36 2.09
CA ARG A 162 -13.25 23.55 1.61
C ARG A 162 -13.22 24.37 0.32
N PRO A 163 -13.64 23.82 -0.82
CA PRO A 163 -13.63 24.53 -2.09
C PRO A 163 -14.82 25.49 -2.31
N GLY A 164 -15.60 25.79 -1.28
CA GLY A 164 -16.64 26.81 -1.32
C GLY A 164 -18.08 26.32 -1.51
N LYS A 165 -18.31 25.09 -1.96
CA LYS A 165 -19.66 24.49 -1.96
C LYS A 165 -19.94 23.84 -0.59
N ALA A 166 -21.17 24.01 -0.09
CA ALA A 166 -21.60 23.37 1.15
C ALA A 166 -21.52 21.84 0.99
N GLY A 167 -20.86 21.17 1.94
CA GLY A 167 -20.69 19.71 1.95
C GLY A 167 -19.47 19.19 1.18
N GLU A 168 -18.95 19.92 0.20
CA GLU A 168 -17.79 19.49 -0.59
C GLU A 168 -16.48 19.70 0.19
N TRP A 169 -15.61 18.69 0.12
CA TRP A 169 -14.28 18.71 0.67
C TRP A 169 -13.25 18.44 -0.42
N GLY A 170 -12.16 19.22 -0.40
CA GLY A 170 -10.97 18.96 -1.18
C GLY A 170 -9.85 18.38 -0.33
N ILE A 171 -9.02 17.53 -0.91
CA ILE A 171 -7.75 17.10 -0.33
C ILE A 171 -6.66 17.45 -1.33
N VAL A 172 -5.72 18.28 -0.90
CA VAL A 172 -4.62 18.81 -1.72
C VAL A 172 -3.28 18.36 -1.13
N PRO A 173 -2.25 18.12 -1.97
CA PRO A 173 -0.90 17.91 -1.49
C PRO A 173 -0.38 19.17 -0.80
N GLU A 174 0.41 19.04 0.27
CA GLU A 174 1.14 20.18 0.86
C GLU A 174 2.25 20.64 -0.09
N LEU A 175 2.24 21.92 -0.43
CA LEU A 175 3.27 22.55 -1.23
C LEU A 175 4.65 22.36 -0.55
N GLY A 176 5.62 21.84 -1.30
CA GLY A 176 7.00 21.63 -0.86
C GLY A 176 7.36 20.18 -0.48
N ARG A 177 6.42 19.26 -0.37
CA ARG A 177 6.71 17.82 -0.16
C ARG A 177 6.67 16.96 -1.41
N TYR A 178 6.07 17.46 -2.49
CA TYR A 178 6.04 16.80 -3.78
C TYR A 178 6.78 17.62 -4.81
N PRO A 179 7.65 17.01 -5.64
CA PRO A 179 8.30 17.75 -6.72
C PRO A 179 7.24 18.34 -7.64
N ALA A 180 7.57 19.49 -8.23
CA ALA A 180 6.70 20.36 -9.01
C ALA A 180 6.10 19.74 -10.29
N ILE A 181 5.47 18.58 -10.21
CA ILE A 181 4.69 17.98 -11.31
C ILE A 181 3.35 18.72 -11.54
N LEU A 182 3.05 19.71 -10.70
CA LEU A 182 1.78 20.44 -10.71
C LEU A 182 1.82 21.81 -11.38
N MET A 183 2.87 22.10 -12.15
CA MET A 183 2.91 23.33 -12.98
C MET A 183 3.07 22.99 -14.45
N ILE A 184 2.01 22.45 -15.05
CA ILE A 184 1.74 22.53 -16.49
C ILE A 184 0.25 22.81 -16.65
#